data_e81219e4c00bc045e5f84c6c6f2b8e2b
#
_entry.id   e81219e4c00bc045e5f84c6c6f2b8e2b
#
_cell.length_a   1.000
_cell.length_b   1.000
_cell.length_c   1.000
_cell.angle_alpha   90.00
_cell.angle_beta   90.00
_cell.angle_gamma   90.00
#
_symmetry.space_group_name_H-M   'P 1'
#
loop_
_entity.id
_entity.type
_entity.pdbx_description
1 polymer ?
#
loop_
_entity_poly.entity_id
_entity_poly.type
_entity_poly.pdbx_seq_one_letter_code
_entity_poly.pdbx_strand_id
1 'polypeptide(L)'
;MPDNSQQFASDNYSGICPEAWEAMAEANQGHQRAYGDDEWTARAADHFRRLFETDCDVFFAFNGTAANSLALASLCQSYHSVICSETAHVETDECGAPEFFSNGSKLLTARTEQLSLIHISEP
;
A
#
# COMPACT_ATOMS: atom_id res chain seq x y z
N MET A 1 23.98 -21.14 14.71
CA MET A 1 22.63 -20.87 15.22
C MET A 1 22.10 -19.69 14.45
N PRO A 2 20.84 -19.66 14.00
CA PRO A 2 20.31 -18.45 13.43
C PRO A 2 20.37 -17.34 14.48
N ASP A 3 20.83 -16.18 14.06
CA ASP A 3 20.85 -14.99 14.90
C ASP A 3 19.40 -14.54 15.11
N ASN A 4 18.88 -14.73 16.31
CA ASN A 4 17.54 -14.28 16.70
C ASN A 4 17.59 -12.86 17.28
N SER A 5 18.61 -12.08 16.97
CA SER A 5 18.66 -10.68 17.38
C SER A 5 17.50 -9.91 16.76
N GLN A 6 16.78 -9.21 17.61
CA GLN A 6 15.69 -8.33 17.17
C GLN A 6 16.31 -7.03 16.67
N GLN A 7 15.99 -6.63 15.43
CA GLN A 7 16.37 -5.34 14.91
C GLN A 7 15.14 -4.41 14.87
N PHE A 8 15.37 -3.13 15.12
CA PHE A 8 14.32 -2.10 15.15
C PHE A 8 14.56 -0.98 14.12
N ALA A 9 15.38 -1.25 13.10
CA ALA A 9 15.67 -0.27 12.07
C ALA A 9 14.53 -0.16 11.05
N SER A 10 14.01 -1.30 10.59
CA SER A 10 12.89 -1.37 9.66
C SER A 10 12.33 -2.80 9.61
N ASP A 11 11.03 -2.93 9.46
CA ASP A 11 10.36 -4.20 9.15
C ASP A 11 10.81 -4.77 7.79
N ASN A 12 11.21 -3.92 6.86
CA ASN A 12 11.78 -4.32 5.56
C ASN A 12 13.08 -5.16 5.67
N TYR A 13 13.70 -5.19 6.84
CA TYR A 13 14.89 -6.01 7.09
C TYR A 13 14.55 -7.39 7.66
N SER A 14 13.30 -7.60 7.98
CA SER A 14 12.83 -8.86 8.56
C SER A 14 12.54 -9.89 7.46
N GLY A 15 12.72 -11.16 7.82
CA GLY A 15 12.21 -12.26 6.99
C GLY A 15 10.69 -12.38 7.09
N ILE A 16 10.13 -13.18 6.21
CA ILE A 16 8.71 -13.52 6.25
C ILE A 16 8.37 -14.29 7.55
N CYS A 17 7.24 -13.99 8.18
CA CYS A 17 6.79 -14.74 9.35
C CYS A 17 6.39 -16.18 8.98
N PRO A 18 6.53 -17.14 9.90
CA PRO A 18 6.25 -18.56 9.62
C PRO A 18 4.85 -18.79 9.08
N GLU A 19 3.83 -18.12 9.60
CA GLU A 19 2.44 -18.26 9.21
C GLU A 19 2.21 -17.82 7.76
N ALA A 20 2.84 -16.73 7.35
CA ALA A 20 2.75 -16.27 5.96
C ALA A 20 3.50 -17.22 5.00
N TRP A 21 4.64 -17.77 5.45
CA TRP A 21 5.37 -18.78 4.66
C TRP A 21 4.55 -20.06 4.46
N GLU A 22 3.89 -20.55 5.50
CA GLU A 22 3.01 -21.71 5.44
C GLU A 22 1.83 -21.47 4.51
N ALA A 23 1.19 -20.31 4.60
CA ALA A 23 0.09 -19.93 3.71
C ALA A 23 0.54 -19.83 2.24
N MET A 24 1.73 -19.30 1.97
CA MET A 24 2.31 -19.29 0.62
C MET A 24 2.58 -20.71 0.11
N ALA A 25 3.10 -21.60 0.96
CA ALA A 25 3.36 -22.98 0.59
C ALA A 25 2.05 -23.73 0.27
N GLU A 26 0.99 -23.47 1.00
CA GLU A 26 -0.35 -24.00 0.72
C GLU A 26 -0.90 -23.47 -0.61
N ALA A 27 -0.82 -22.16 -0.83
CA ALA A 27 -1.27 -21.51 -2.06
C ALA A 27 -0.50 -21.95 -3.31
N ASN A 28 0.75 -22.38 -3.15
CA ASN A 28 1.63 -22.83 -4.24
C ASN A 28 1.37 -24.28 -4.67
N GLN A 29 0.18 -24.81 -4.42
CA GLN A 29 -0.19 -26.19 -4.80
C GLN A 29 -1.20 -26.19 -5.92
N GLY A 30 -0.98 -27.09 -6.91
CA GLY A 30 -1.89 -27.25 -8.03
C GLY A 30 -1.90 -26.09 -9.02
N HIS A 31 -3.07 -25.79 -9.55
CA HIS A 31 -3.27 -24.73 -10.55
C HIS A 31 -4.45 -23.84 -10.14
N GLN A 32 -4.25 -22.54 -10.26
CA GLN A 32 -5.28 -21.54 -9.99
C GLN A 32 -5.49 -20.66 -11.24
N ARG A 33 -6.65 -20.02 -11.31
CA ARG A 33 -6.90 -19.03 -12.34
C ARG A 33 -6.00 -17.83 -12.15
N ALA A 34 -5.58 -17.22 -13.26
CA ALA A 34 -4.79 -16.00 -13.23
C ALA A 34 -5.67 -14.74 -13.10
N TYR A 35 -5.03 -13.59 -12.96
CA TYR A 35 -5.65 -12.26 -12.99
C TYR A 35 -6.61 -11.94 -11.85
N GLY A 36 -6.43 -12.58 -10.72
CA GLY A 36 -7.25 -12.34 -9.53
C GLY A 36 -8.57 -13.15 -9.48
N ASP A 37 -8.77 -14.06 -10.43
CA ASP A 37 -9.94 -14.96 -10.47
C ASP A 37 -9.75 -16.22 -9.62
N ASP A 38 -8.79 -16.21 -8.71
CA ASP A 38 -8.45 -17.32 -7.84
C ASP A 38 -9.09 -17.21 -6.45
N GLU A 39 -9.17 -18.35 -5.78
CA GLU A 39 -9.74 -18.44 -4.45
C GLU A 39 -8.96 -17.65 -3.39
N TRP A 40 -7.65 -17.55 -3.52
CA TRP A 40 -6.81 -16.87 -2.54
C TRP A 40 -7.04 -15.35 -2.58
N THR A 41 -7.13 -14.77 -3.77
CA THR A 41 -7.49 -13.37 -3.97
C THR A 41 -8.88 -13.07 -3.42
N ALA A 42 -9.87 -13.93 -3.69
CA ALA A 42 -11.22 -13.77 -3.16
C ALA A 42 -11.23 -13.80 -1.62
N ARG A 43 -10.55 -14.77 -1.00
CA ARG A 43 -10.43 -14.88 0.46
C ARG A 43 -9.75 -13.66 1.08
N ALA A 44 -8.70 -13.16 0.45
CA ALA A 44 -8.01 -11.95 0.90
C ALA A 44 -8.96 -10.74 0.86
N ALA A 45 -9.70 -10.53 -0.21
CA ALA A 45 -10.70 -9.48 -0.30
C ALA A 45 -11.78 -9.58 0.79
N ASP A 46 -12.26 -10.80 1.08
CA ASP A 46 -13.23 -11.04 2.14
C ASP A 46 -12.67 -10.76 3.55
N HIS A 47 -11.36 -10.93 3.75
CA HIS A 47 -10.73 -10.49 5.00
C HIS A 47 -10.79 -8.99 5.18
N PHE A 48 -10.55 -8.20 4.14
CA PHE A 48 -10.69 -6.74 4.19
C PHE A 48 -12.12 -6.32 4.46
N ARG A 49 -13.13 -6.91 3.79
CA ARG A 49 -14.55 -6.61 4.06
C ARG A 49 -14.94 -6.86 5.51
N ARG A 50 -14.45 -7.97 6.08
CA ARG A 50 -14.68 -8.28 7.50
C ARG A 50 -13.95 -7.32 8.44
N LEU A 51 -12.70 -6.96 8.12
CA LEU A 51 -11.90 -6.05 8.94
C LEU A 51 -12.53 -4.65 9.00
N PHE A 52 -13.01 -4.16 7.88
CA PHE A 52 -13.65 -2.83 7.79
C PHE A 52 -15.16 -2.85 8.04
N GLU A 53 -15.73 -4.03 8.28
CA GLU A 53 -17.18 -4.21 8.53
C GLU A 53 -18.06 -3.55 7.45
N THR A 54 -17.60 -3.61 6.19
CA THR A 54 -18.29 -2.95 5.08
C THR A 54 -18.20 -3.78 3.80
N ASP A 55 -19.23 -3.67 2.96
CA ASP A 55 -19.16 -4.17 1.60
C ASP A 55 -18.37 -3.19 0.75
N CYS A 56 -17.23 -3.63 0.25
CA CYS A 56 -16.30 -2.81 -0.53
C CYS A 56 -15.61 -3.62 -1.61
N ASP A 57 -15.20 -2.93 -2.66
CA ASP A 57 -14.28 -3.46 -3.65
C ASP A 57 -12.84 -3.37 -3.14
N VAL A 58 -12.07 -4.44 -3.36
CA VAL A 58 -10.68 -4.55 -2.92
C VAL A 58 -9.79 -4.71 -4.14
N PHE A 59 -8.86 -3.80 -4.32
CA PHE A 59 -7.91 -3.81 -5.41
C PHE A 59 -6.50 -4.05 -4.87
N PHE A 60 -5.85 -5.09 -5.35
CA PHE A 60 -4.47 -5.40 -5.00
C PHE A 60 -3.53 -4.68 -5.96
N ALA A 61 -2.61 -3.89 -5.42
CA ALA A 61 -1.60 -3.18 -6.18
C ALA A 61 -0.22 -3.83 -6.00
N PHE A 62 0.67 -3.60 -6.96
CA PHE A 62 2.00 -4.19 -6.97
C PHE A 62 2.89 -3.71 -5.81
N ASN A 63 2.77 -2.43 -5.47
CA ASN A 63 3.50 -1.80 -4.35
C ASN A 63 2.74 -0.58 -3.83
N GLY A 64 3.30 0.07 -2.80
CA GLY A 64 2.71 1.27 -2.19
C GLY A 64 2.58 2.44 -3.15
N THR A 65 3.57 2.69 -3.99
CA THR A 65 3.52 3.75 -5.02
C THR A 65 2.37 3.54 -5.99
N ALA A 66 2.15 2.30 -6.45
CA ALA A 66 1.01 1.98 -7.30
C ALA A 66 -0.32 2.18 -6.57
N ALA A 67 -0.40 1.77 -5.31
CA ALA A 67 -1.61 1.95 -4.49
C ALA A 67 -1.94 3.43 -4.29
N ASN A 68 -0.96 4.25 -3.91
CA ASN A 68 -1.12 5.69 -3.73
C ASN A 68 -1.51 6.38 -5.03
N SER A 69 -0.84 6.05 -6.12
CA SER A 69 -1.11 6.64 -7.44
C SER A 69 -2.53 6.32 -7.92
N LEU A 70 -2.97 5.07 -7.79
CA LEU A 70 -4.32 4.66 -8.17
C LEU A 70 -5.38 5.27 -7.25
N ALA A 71 -5.14 5.33 -5.96
CA ALA A 71 -6.04 5.97 -5.00
C ALA A 71 -6.22 7.46 -5.32
N LEU A 72 -5.13 8.19 -5.52
CA LEU A 72 -5.18 9.61 -5.88
C LEU A 72 -5.83 9.82 -7.25
N ALA A 73 -5.52 8.99 -8.24
CA ALA A 73 -6.15 9.06 -9.56
C ALA A 73 -7.65 8.81 -9.52
N SER A 74 -8.13 7.98 -8.58
CA SER A 74 -9.58 7.73 -8.41
C SER A 74 -10.32 8.89 -7.75
N LEU A 75 -9.63 9.70 -6.96
CA LEU A 75 -10.20 10.79 -6.16
C LEU A 75 -10.00 12.17 -6.79
N CYS A 76 -8.97 12.33 -7.63
CA CYS A 76 -8.54 13.62 -8.16
C CYS A 76 -8.80 13.74 -9.66
N GLN A 77 -9.18 14.95 -10.06
CA GLN A 77 -9.14 15.42 -11.45
C GLN A 77 -7.86 16.22 -11.66
N SER A 78 -7.45 16.41 -12.92
CA SER A 78 -6.22 17.12 -13.28
C SER A 78 -6.09 18.56 -12.72
N TYR A 79 -7.21 19.19 -12.38
CA TYR A 79 -7.26 20.54 -11.81
C TYR A 79 -7.32 20.54 -10.28
N HIS A 80 -7.35 19.37 -9.64
CA HIS A 80 -7.25 19.26 -8.17
C HIS A 80 -5.80 19.34 -7.71
N SER A 81 -5.64 19.63 -6.42
CA SER A 81 -4.36 19.54 -5.74
C SER A 81 -4.50 18.66 -4.51
N VAL A 82 -3.42 17.98 -4.18
CA VAL A 82 -3.32 17.14 -2.99
C VAL A 82 -2.41 17.85 -1.98
N ILE A 83 -2.91 18.07 -0.77
CA ILE A 83 -2.10 18.63 0.32
C ILE A 83 -1.44 17.49 1.06
N CYS A 84 -0.12 17.53 1.19
CA CYS A 84 0.66 16.53 1.90
C CYS A 84 1.78 17.18 2.73
N SER A 85 2.43 16.40 3.60
CA SER A 85 3.67 16.83 4.25
C SER A 85 4.80 16.96 3.23
N GLU A 86 5.75 17.86 3.47
CA GLU A 86 7.00 17.95 2.71
C GLU A 86 7.86 16.67 2.81
N THR A 87 7.58 15.81 3.80
CA THR A 87 8.25 14.52 4.01
C THR A 87 7.38 13.34 3.66
N ALA A 88 6.19 13.57 3.09
CA ALA A 88 5.30 12.49 2.71
C ALA A 88 5.92 11.65 1.58
N HIS A 89 5.73 10.34 1.66
CA HIS A 89 6.25 9.38 0.69
C HIS A 89 5.84 9.73 -0.75
N VAL A 90 4.61 10.18 -0.96
CA VAL A 90 4.10 10.63 -2.28
C VAL A 90 4.90 11.79 -2.89
N GLU A 91 5.53 12.62 -2.05
CA GLU A 91 6.37 13.74 -2.50
C GLU A 91 7.83 13.32 -2.69
N THR A 92 8.38 12.51 -1.75
CA THR A 92 9.83 12.29 -1.66
C THR A 92 10.29 11.02 -2.39
N ASP A 93 9.46 9.98 -2.45
CA ASP A 93 9.92 8.62 -2.80
C ASP A 93 9.12 7.93 -3.92
N GLU A 94 8.21 8.66 -4.59
CA GLU A 94 7.36 8.07 -5.64
C GLU A 94 7.63 8.63 -7.06
N CYS A 95 8.71 9.39 -7.22
CA CYS A 95 9.23 9.84 -8.53
C CYS A 95 8.19 10.54 -9.42
N GLY A 96 7.22 11.26 -8.85
CA GLY A 96 6.15 11.93 -9.59
C GLY A 96 5.07 10.98 -10.14
N ALA A 97 5.02 9.74 -9.67
CA ALA A 97 3.98 8.81 -10.10
C ALA A 97 2.55 9.25 -9.74
N PRO A 98 2.28 9.80 -8.55
CA PRO A 98 0.96 10.33 -8.22
C PRO A 98 0.47 11.40 -9.19
N GLU A 99 1.32 12.36 -9.55
CA GLU A 99 0.99 13.42 -10.51
C GLU A 99 0.79 12.87 -11.92
N PHE A 100 1.64 11.93 -12.33
CA PHE A 100 1.55 11.31 -13.63
C PHE A 100 0.21 10.56 -13.82
N PHE A 101 -0.15 9.71 -12.86
CA PHE A 101 -1.36 8.89 -12.96
C PHE A 101 -2.65 9.66 -12.66
N SER A 102 -2.59 10.79 -11.96
CA SER A 102 -3.74 11.68 -11.73
C SER A 102 -3.92 12.75 -12.83
N ASN A 103 -3.24 12.59 -13.96
CA ASN A 103 -3.28 13.52 -15.10
C ASN A 103 -2.79 14.94 -14.75
N GLY A 104 -1.84 15.07 -13.85
CA GLY A 104 -1.19 16.32 -13.50
C GLY A 104 -1.77 17.03 -12.28
N SER A 105 -2.45 16.33 -11.37
CA SER A 105 -2.79 16.89 -10.06
C SER A 105 -1.53 17.33 -9.35
N LYS A 106 -1.55 18.50 -8.72
CA LYS A 106 -0.38 19.08 -8.08
C LYS A 106 -0.30 18.67 -6.62
N LEU A 107 0.86 18.25 -6.16
CA LEU A 107 1.16 18.14 -4.73
C LEU A 107 1.47 19.53 -4.16
N LEU A 108 0.79 19.89 -3.08
CA LEU A 108 1.00 21.12 -2.32
C LEU A 108 1.55 20.74 -0.96
N THR A 109 2.85 20.95 -0.79
CA THR A 109 3.53 20.56 0.45
C THR A 109 3.29 21.57 1.56
N ALA A 110 3.07 21.07 2.77
CA ALA A 110 3.03 21.85 3.99
C ALA A 110 4.13 21.38 4.95
N ARG A 111 4.69 22.30 5.73
CA ARG A 111 5.74 21.96 6.69
C ARG A 111 5.21 21.00 7.75
N THR A 112 6.02 20.01 8.07
CA THR A 112 5.69 18.97 9.05
C THR A 112 5.33 19.54 10.43
N GLU A 113 5.92 20.66 10.82
CA GLU A 113 5.62 21.37 12.07
C GLU A 113 4.17 21.85 12.18
N GLN A 114 3.48 21.97 11.05
CA GLN A 114 2.08 22.41 10.94
C GLN A 114 1.10 21.26 10.81
N LEU A 115 1.60 20.05 10.60
CA LEU A 115 0.78 18.83 10.45
C LEU A 115 1.02 17.91 11.63
N SER A 116 -0.06 17.33 12.16
CA SER A 116 0.08 16.31 13.19
C SER A 116 0.79 15.09 12.62
N LEU A 117 1.87 14.66 13.26
CA LEU A 117 2.67 13.50 12.83
C LEU A 117 1.87 12.20 12.75
N ILE A 118 0.76 12.11 13.48
CA ILE A 118 -0.13 10.92 13.44
C ILE A 118 -0.90 10.78 12.12
N HIS A 119 -0.88 11.82 11.27
CA HIS A 119 -1.48 11.78 9.94
C HIS A 119 -0.45 11.56 8.83
N ILE A 120 0.81 11.45 9.18
CA ILE A 120 1.85 11.01 8.27
C ILE A 120 1.84 9.50 8.36
N SER A 121 1.08 8.87 7.46
CA SER A 121 1.10 7.43 7.37
C SER A 121 2.50 6.99 6.99
N GLU A 122 3.17 6.40 7.91
CA GLU A 122 4.30 5.56 7.57
C GLU A 122 3.78 4.28 6.96
N PRO A 123 4.31 3.87 5.82
CA PRO A 123 4.08 2.53 5.31
C PRO A 123 4.76 1.50 6.21
#